data_0bf26ae3dffeb3b029cb16ff4102a42c
#
_entry.id   0bf26ae3dffeb3b029cb16ff4102a42c
#
_cell.length_a   1.000
_cell.length_b   1.000
_cell.length_c   1.000
_cell.angle_alpha   90.00
_cell.angle_beta   90.00
_cell.angle_gamma   90.00
#
_symmetry.space_group_name_H-M   'P 1'
#
loop_
_entity.id
_entity.type
_entity.pdbx_description
1 polymer ?
#
loop_
_entity_poly.entity_id
_entity_poly.type
_entity_poly.pdbx_seq_one_letter_code
_entity_poly.pdbx_strand_id
1 'polypeptide(L)'
;MRTNKIDRYACALMLVGLMLIGCRRVTDFGPVANPAAAVKVREALLGEAGSGEEGAAVATGTGWASLKGTFIFDGTPPEMEPYNVNKDQAACTINGKAPLQQTLLVDSATKGIANVAVFVRKVSRVHESAEPEGGQVLFDQKQCVFLSHVFPFVLGNTMDIKNSDPVGHNTNIEGKNSFNQTIPVGETIAFKPQKEEAVPVSVRCSIHPWMLAYFLPRENGYVAITSEDGSFEIANLPAGEDLEFQVWHESAAGPGKSLILDSPEAKELKWSKKGRFKIKLDEDEVKELNLNVPSSAFGL
;
A
#
# COMPACT_ATOMS: atom_id res chain seq x y z
N MET A 1 -59.24 -41.08 42.29
CA MET A 1 -60.27 -42.14 42.15
C MET A 1 -60.20 -42.64 40.71
N ARG A 2 -59.84 -43.93 40.54
CA ARG A 2 -60.04 -44.83 39.39
C ARG A 2 -59.43 -44.35 38.03
N THR A 3 -58.25 -44.85 37.65
CA THR A 3 -57.94 -46.08 36.89
C THR A 3 -58.87 -46.35 35.65
N ASN A 4 -58.25 -46.35 34.46
CA ASN A 4 -58.39 -47.55 33.65
C ASN A 4 -57.25 -47.64 32.60
N LYS A 5 -56.56 -48.75 32.75
CA LYS A 5 -55.70 -49.35 31.72
C LYS A 5 -56.61 -49.96 30.64
N ILE A 6 -56.01 -50.39 29.56
CA ILE A 6 -56.49 -51.20 28.38
C ILE A 6 -56.48 -50.28 27.14
N ASP A 7 -55.74 -50.47 26.04
CA ASP A 7 -55.26 -51.71 25.44
C ASP A 7 -53.98 -51.47 24.63
N ARG A 8 -53.01 -52.26 24.92
CA ARG A 8 -51.93 -52.60 23.99
C ARG A 8 -52.45 -53.72 23.07
N TYR A 9 -51.96 -53.75 21.80
CA TYR A 9 -52.14 -54.74 20.72
C TYR A 9 -53.23 -54.41 19.71
N ALA A 10 -52.91 -53.50 18.76
CA ALA A 10 -53.43 -53.52 17.42
C ALA A 10 -52.75 -52.47 16.53
N CYS A 11 -51.46 -52.58 16.29
CA CYS A 11 -50.82 -51.83 15.21
C CYS A 11 -49.45 -52.41 14.84
N ALA A 12 -49.42 -53.72 14.70
CA ALA A 12 -48.18 -54.42 14.33
C ALA A 12 -48.34 -55.27 13.06
N LEU A 13 -49.07 -54.79 12.02
CA LEU A 13 -49.21 -55.53 10.78
C LEU A 13 -49.54 -54.64 9.55
N MET A 14 -49.03 -53.43 9.45
CA MET A 14 -49.13 -52.61 8.24
C MET A 14 -47.90 -51.77 7.96
N LEU A 15 -46.70 -52.31 8.09
CA LEU A 15 -45.44 -51.62 7.84
C LEU A 15 -44.41 -52.49 7.12
N VAL A 16 -44.86 -53.39 6.22
CA VAL A 16 -43.94 -54.20 5.38
C VAL A 16 -44.24 -54.04 3.89
N GLY A 17 -44.86 -52.96 3.46
CA GLY A 17 -45.27 -52.78 2.06
C GLY A 17 -44.72 -51.56 1.33
N LEU A 18 -43.85 -50.75 1.92
CA LEU A 18 -43.42 -49.50 1.28
C LEU A 18 -41.92 -49.22 1.39
N MET A 19 -41.07 -50.23 1.21
CA MET A 19 -39.61 -50.04 1.11
C MET A 19 -39.03 -50.71 -0.12
N LEU A 20 -39.58 -50.44 -1.28
CA LEU A 20 -38.96 -50.75 -2.57
C LEU A 20 -39.27 -49.69 -3.62
N ILE A 21 -39.28 -48.41 -3.26
CA ILE A 21 -39.08 -47.37 -4.24
C ILE A 21 -37.60 -46.99 -4.11
N GLY A 22 -36.81 -47.69 -4.90
CA GLY A 22 -35.36 -47.45 -4.96
C GLY A 22 -35.07 -45.99 -5.25
N CYS A 23 -34.21 -45.40 -4.44
CA CYS A 23 -33.49 -44.20 -4.80
C CYS A 23 -32.79 -44.45 -6.13
N ARG A 24 -33.40 -44.06 -7.25
CA ARG A 24 -32.66 -43.85 -8.48
C ARG A 24 -31.64 -42.76 -8.14
N ARG A 25 -30.39 -43.16 -8.01
CA ARG A 25 -29.29 -42.22 -8.09
C ARG A 25 -29.46 -41.48 -9.41
N VAL A 26 -29.74 -40.20 -9.34
CA VAL A 26 -29.65 -39.30 -10.49
C VAL A 26 -28.17 -39.25 -10.83
N THR A 27 -27.73 -40.03 -11.79
CA THR A 27 -26.34 -40.12 -12.28
C THR A 27 -26.08 -39.20 -13.46
N ASP A 28 -26.95 -38.21 -13.70
CA ASP A 28 -26.74 -37.21 -14.74
C ASP A 28 -26.73 -35.79 -14.16
N PHE A 29 -25.64 -35.43 -13.51
CA PHE A 29 -25.29 -34.06 -13.22
C PHE A 29 -24.22 -33.59 -14.22
N GLY A 30 -24.66 -33.13 -15.36
CA GLY A 30 -23.83 -32.41 -16.30
C GLY A 30 -22.71 -33.21 -16.99
N PRO A 31 -22.04 -32.63 -17.96
CA PRO A 31 -20.94 -33.30 -18.64
C PRO A 31 -19.81 -33.57 -17.61
N VAL A 32 -19.56 -34.86 -17.37
CA VAL A 32 -18.40 -35.31 -16.58
C VAL A 32 -17.16 -34.85 -17.34
N ALA A 33 -16.36 -34.00 -16.72
CA ALA A 33 -15.11 -33.55 -17.30
C ALA A 33 -14.25 -34.77 -17.66
N ASN A 34 -13.97 -34.94 -18.95
CA ASN A 34 -13.09 -36.00 -19.40
C ASN A 34 -11.67 -35.71 -19.00
N PRO A 35 -11.04 -36.47 -18.09
CA PRO A 35 -9.70 -36.19 -17.59
C PRO A 35 -8.67 -36.10 -18.72
N ALA A 36 -8.81 -36.92 -19.76
CA ALA A 36 -7.91 -36.91 -20.91
C ALA A 36 -8.10 -35.67 -21.80
N ALA A 37 -9.32 -35.12 -21.88
CA ALA A 37 -9.57 -33.85 -22.56
C ALA A 37 -9.03 -32.66 -21.74
N ALA A 38 -9.17 -32.73 -20.42
CA ALA A 38 -8.59 -31.70 -19.50
C ALA A 38 -7.07 -31.65 -19.59
N VAL A 39 -6.40 -32.80 -19.68
CA VAL A 39 -4.95 -32.89 -19.89
C VAL A 39 -4.54 -32.28 -21.24
N LYS A 40 -5.26 -32.61 -22.32
CA LYS A 40 -4.98 -32.05 -23.67
C LYS A 40 -5.19 -30.53 -23.74
N VAL A 41 -6.24 -30.02 -23.10
CA VAL A 41 -6.45 -28.56 -22.99
C VAL A 41 -5.36 -27.90 -22.18
N ARG A 42 -4.92 -28.54 -21.11
CA ARG A 42 -3.81 -28.05 -20.29
C ARG A 42 -2.49 -28.06 -21.06
N GLU A 43 -2.19 -29.12 -21.80
CA GLU A 43 -1.01 -29.22 -22.65
C GLU A 43 -1.04 -28.22 -23.80
N ALA A 44 -2.18 -27.98 -24.42
CA ALA A 44 -2.35 -26.96 -25.46
C ALA A 44 -2.20 -25.55 -24.91
N LEU A 45 -2.77 -25.27 -23.74
CA LEU A 45 -2.60 -23.98 -23.04
C LEU A 45 -1.16 -23.77 -22.52
N LEU A 46 -0.47 -24.83 -22.14
CA LEU A 46 0.93 -24.77 -21.73
C LEU A 46 1.89 -24.74 -22.92
N GLY A 47 1.47 -25.23 -24.09
CA GLY A 47 2.24 -25.23 -25.33
C GLY A 47 2.12 -23.92 -26.13
N GLU A 48 1.00 -23.17 -25.99
CA GLU A 48 0.82 -21.83 -26.57
C GLU A 48 1.14 -20.69 -25.58
N ALA A 49 0.96 -20.92 -24.30
CA ALA A 49 1.63 -20.14 -23.26
C ALA A 49 3.03 -20.71 -23.15
N GLY A 50 3.93 -20.20 -23.96
CA GLY A 50 5.33 -20.23 -23.63
C GLY A 50 5.42 -19.80 -22.18
N SER A 51 5.86 -20.69 -21.31
CA SER A 51 5.98 -20.58 -19.85
C SER A 51 6.00 -19.10 -19.38
N GLY A 52 4.83 -18.54 -19.17
CA GLY A 52 4.66 -17.32 -18.42
C GLY A 52 4.70 -17.71 -16.94
N GLU A 53 5.79 -18.23 -16.49
CA GLU A 53 6.35 -17.72 -15.28
C GLU A 53 6.39 -16.21 -15.53
N GLU A 54 5.71 -15.40 -14.72
CA GLU A 54 6.17 -14.04 -14.51
C GLU A 54 7.59 -14.21 -14.01
N GLY A 55 8.51 -14.36 -14.97
CA GLY A 55 9.89 -14.66 -14.71
C GLY A 55 10.39 -13.55 -13.80
N ALA A 56 10.91 -13.93 -12.67
CA ALA A 56 11.82 -13.06 -11.94
C ALA A 56 12.70 -12.41 -13.02
N ALA A 57 12.67 -11.07 -13.11
CA ALA A 57 13.38 -10.37 -14.16
C ALA A 57 14.80 -10.91 -14.15
N VAL A 58 15.25 -11.47 -15.28
CA VAL A 58 16.58 -12.09 -15.35
C VAL A 58 17.56 -10.98 -15.02
N ALA A 59 18.38 -11.18 -13.99
CA ALA A 59 19.38 -10.21 -13.59
C ALA A 59 20.29 -9.93 -14.79
N THR A 60 20.19 -8.71 -15.36
CA THR A 60 20.87 -8.35 -16.60
C THR A 60 22.17 -7.59 -16.37
N GLY A 61 22.51 -7.32 -15.10
CA GLY A 61 23.72 -6.56 -14.73
C GLY A 61 24.32 -7.01 -13.40
N THR A 62 25.53 -6.54 -13.16
CA THR A 62 26.26 -6.63 -11.89
C THR A 62 26.44 -5.21 -11.35
N GLY A 63 26.69 -5.07 -10.05
CA GLY A 63 26.93 -3.77 -9.43
C GLY A 63 25.65 -3.00 -9.09
N TRP A 64 25.86 -1.84 -8.53
CA TRP A 64 24.81 -1.00 -7.94
C TRP A 64 24.98 0.44 -8.37
N ALA A 65 23.91 1.21 -8.31
CA ALA A 65 23.87 2.62 -8.66
C ALA A 65 22.98 3.40 -7.70
N SER A 66 22.93 4.71 -7.82
CA SER A 66 22.06 5.54 -6.98
C SER A 66 21.28 6.54 -7.82
N LEU A 67 20.05 6.82 -7.39
CA LEU A 67 19.23 7.91 -7.91
C LEU A 67 18.99 8.91 -6.80
N LYS A 68 19.36 10.17 -7.02
CA LYS A 68 19.06 11.29 -6.10
C LYS A 68 18.50 12.47 -6.89
N GLY A 69 17.89 13.41 -6.20
CA GLY A 69 17.37 14.61 -6.87
C GLY A 69 16.45 15.43 -6.01
N THR A 70 15.72 16.34 -6.66
CA THR A 70 14.80 17.26 -6.01
C THR A 70 13.49 17.39 -6.76
N PHE A 71 12.40 17.62 -6.04
CA PHE A 71 11.12 18.07 -6.57
C PHE A 71 10.89 19.52 -6.13
N ILE A 72 10.89 20.43 -7.07
CA ILE A 72 10.77 21.87 -6.84
C ILE A 72 9.44 22.38 -7.39
N PHE A 73 8.67 23.05 -6.55
CA PHE A 73 7.37 23.63 -6.93
C PHE A 73 7.56 24.84 -7.85
N ASP A 74 7.01 24.77 -9.04
CA ASP A 74 6.99 25.86 -9.99
C ASP A 74 5.68 26.65 -9.86
N GLY A 75 5.79 27.79 -9.18
CA GLY A 75 4.65 28.67 -8.89
C GLY A 75 4.74 29.32 -7.52
N THR A 76 3.63 29.92 -7.09
CA THR A 76 3.46 30.43 -5.73
C THR A 76 2.95 29.29 -4.85
N PRO A 77 3.69 28.90 -3.79
CA PRO A 77 3.22 27.88 -2.87
C PRO A 77 1.88 28.26 -2.23
N PRO A 78 0.95 27.32 -2.08
CA PRO A 78 -0.28 27.57 -1.33
C PRO A 78 0.06 27.85 0.15
N GLU A 79 -0.73 28.72 0.79
CA GLU A 79 -0.66 28.88 2.23
C GLU A 79 -1.19 27.60 2.91
N MET A 80 -0.51 27.17 3.98
CA MET A 80 -0.97 26.01 4.75
C MET A 80 -2.08 26.45 5.71
N GLU A 81 -3.24 25.83 5.57
CA GLU A 81 -4.38 26.04 6.46
C GLU A 81 -4.26 25.21 7.73
N PRO A 82 -4.68 25.75 8.89
CA PRO A 82 -4.75 24.96 10.11
C PRO A 82 -5.84 23.87 10.00
N TYR A 83 -5.64 22.75 10.71
CA TYR A 83 -6.70 21.76 10.88
C TYR A 83 -7.86 22.33 11.71
N ASN A 84 -9.08 21.89 11.40
CA ASN A 84 -10.25 22.18 12.23
C ASN A 84 -10.26 21.24 13.44
N VAL A 85 -9.52 21.60 14.49
CA VAL A 85 -9.46 20.84 15.75
C VAL A 85 -10.68 21.16 16.59
N ASN A 86 -11.72 20.33 16.49
CA ASN A 86 -13.01 20.51 17.17
C ASN A 86 -13.22 19.58 18.37
N LYS A 87 -12.22 18.76 18.72
CA LYS A 87 -12.24 17.81 19.83
C LYS A 87 -10.87 17.76 20.50
N ASP A 88 -10.84 17.45 21.81
CA ASP A 88 -9.63 17.28 22.62
C ASP A 88 -8.60 18.42 22.44
N GLN A 89 -9.09 19.66 22.31
CA GLN A 89 -8.28 20.84 21.96
C GLN A 89 -7.06 21.05 22.87
N ALA A 90 -7.18 20.72 24.16
CA ALA A 90 -6.06 20.86 25.10
C ALA A 90 -4.88 19.94 24.75
N ALA A 91 -5.12 18.78 24.15
CA ALA A 91 -4.09 17.84 23.71
C ALA A 91 -3.65 18.08 22.26
N CYS A 92 -4.60 18.50 21.40
CA CYS A 92 -4.42 18.57 19.94
C CYS A 92 -3.99 19.96 19.44
N THR A 93 -3.77 20.93 20.33
CA THR A 93 -3.27 22.25 19.96
C THR A 93 -1.98 22.59 20.73
N ILE A 94 -1.11 23.41 20.13
CA ILE A 94 0.07 23.96 20.79
C ILE A 94 -0.18 25.42 21.07
N ASN A 95 -0.22 25.82 22.34
CA ASN A 95 -0.56 27.19 22.75
C ASN A 95 -1.86 27.71 22.12
N GLY A 96 -2.87 26.84 22.03
CA GLY A 96 -4.17 27.14 21.43
C GLY A 96 -4.19 27.21 19.89
N LYS A 97 -3.07 26.88 19.24
CA LYS A 97 -2.98 26.85 17.76
C LYS A 97 -3.08 25.41 17.25
N ALA A 98 -3.94 25.17 16.31
CA ALA A 98 -4.07 23.90 15.62
C ALA A 98 -2.82 23.61 14.75
N PRO A 99 -2.44 22.33 14.56
CA PRO A 99 -1.42 21.95 13.59
C PRO A 99 -1.84 22.37 12.17
N LEU A 100 -0.85 22.64 11.32
CA LEU A 100 -1.10 22.96 9.91
C LEU A 100 -1.31 21.68 9.09
N GLN A 101 -2.14 21.78 8.05
CA GLN A 101 -2.35 20.70 7.10
C GLN A 101 -1.07 20.43 6.32
N GLN A 102 -0.78 19.15 6.08
CA GLN A 102 0.42 18.74 5.33
C GLN A 102 0.10 18.33 3.89
N THR A 103 -1.07 18.69 3.41
CA THR A 103 -1.62 18.23 2.11
C THR A 103 -0.73 18.59 0.91
N LEU A 104 -0.12 19.78 0.94
CA LEU A 104 0.93 20.17 -0.03
C LEU A 104 1.93 21.08 0.71
N LEU A 105 2.94 20.43 1.27
CA LEU A 105 3.97 21.12 2.02
C LEU A 105 5.09 21.54 1.06
N VAL A 106 5.22 22.86 0.86
CA VAL A 106 6.26 23.45 0.01
C VAL A 106 7.11 24.41 0.86
N ASP A 107 8.39 24.16 0.89
CA ASP A 107 9.32 25.03 1.60
C ASP A 107 9.38 26.43 0.97
N SER A 108 9.29 27.46 1.78
CA SER A 108 9.20 28.84 1.28
C SER A 108 10.51 29.36 0.69
N ALA A 109 11.66 28.83 1.11
CA ALA A 109 12.98 29.28 0.68
C ALA A 109 13.49 28.48 -0.53
N THR A 110 13.39 27.17 -0.48
CA THR A 110 13.90 26.25 -1.54
C THR A 110 12.87 25.94 -2.60
N LYS A 111 11.57 26.15 -2.31
CA LYS A 111 10.45 25.63 -3.11
C LYS A 111 10.38 24.11 -3.17
N GLY A 112 11.12 23.42 -2.33
CA GLY A 112 11.09 21.97 -2.22
C GLY A 112 9.70 21.44 -1.86
N ILE A 113 9.29 20.35 -2.48
CA ILE A 113 8.02 19.69 -2.20
C ILE A 113 8.29 18.50 -1.29
N ALA A 114 7.79 18.53 -0.06
CA ALA A 114 7.87 17.42 0.87
C ALA A 114 6.84 16.32 0.53
N ASN A 115 7.08 15.13 1.08
CA ASN A 115 6.14 14.00 1.01
C ASN A 115 5.87 13.43 -0.38
N VAL A 116 6.71 13.72 -1.37
CA VAL A 116 6.67 13.00 -2.66
C VAL A 116 7.26 11.61 -2.44
N ALA A 117 6.51 10.58 -2.74
CA ALA A 117 7.00 9.19 -2.72
C ALA A 117 7.55 8.81 -4.08
N VAL A 118 8.82 8.41 -4.13
CA VAL A 118 9.52 7.87 -5.30
C VAL A 118 9.93 6.44 -4.99
N PHE A 119 9.49 5.48 -5.77
CA PHE A 119 9.80 4.08 -5.49
C PHE A 119 9.88 3.23 -6.75
N VAL A 120 10.73 2.21 -6.70
CA VAL A 120 10.86 1.22 -7.78
C VAL A 120 9.71 0.24 -7.70
N ARG A 121 9.14 -0.11 -8.84
CA ARG A 121 8.00 -1.03 -8.91
C ARG A 121 8.40 -2.50 -8.85
N LYS A 122 9.46 -2.87 -9.54
CA LYS A 122 10.02 -4.23 -9.57
C LYS A 122 11.52 -4.16 -9.82
N VAL A 123 12.25 -5.06 -9.22
CA VAL A 123 13.69 -5.25 -9.43
C VAL A 123 13.99 -6.73 -9.59
N SER A 124 15.08 -7.06 -10.27
CA SER A 124 15.54 -8.43 -10.43
C SER A 124 16.35 -8.93 -9.21
N ARG A 125 16.92 -8.02 -8.45
CA ARG A 125 17.76 -8.28 -7.29
C ARG A 125 17.66 -7.12 -6.29
N VAL A 126 17.94 -7.41 -5.03
CA VAL A 126 17.88 -6.46 -3.92
C VAL A 126 19.25 -6.44 -3.24
N HIS A 127 19.74 -5.24 -2.95
CA HIS A 127 20.94 -5.05 -2.13
C HIS A 127 20.58 -5.28 -0.66
N GLU A 128 21.53 -5.80 0.14
CA GLU A 128 21.29 -6.09 1.56
C GLU A 128 20.76 -4.88 2.36
N SER A 129 21.19 -3.65 2.02
CA SER A 129 20.69 -2.43 2.66
C SER A 129 19.23 -2.10 2.35
N ALA A 130 18.62 -2.73 1.35
CA ALA A 130 17.23 -2.55 0.97
C ALA A 130 16.35 -3.76 1.33
N GLU A 131 16.93 -4.78 1.97
CA GLU A 131 16.21 -5.91 2.53
C GLU A 131 15.62 -5.57 3.90
N PRO A 132 14.56 -6.28 4.36
CA PRO A 132 14.02 -6.08 5.69
C PRO A 132 15.01 -6.55 6.75
N GLU A 133 15.28 -5.73 7.75
CA GLU A 133 16.15 -6.07 8.88
C GLU A 133 15.49 -7.02 9.90
N GLY A 134 14.18 -7.29 9.76
CA GLY A 134 13.38 -8.07 10.72
C GLY A 134 13.13 -7.33 12.04
N GLY A 135 13.34 -6.00 12.04
CA GLY A 135 13.24 -5.13 13.20
C GLY A 135 11.85 -4.54 13.43
N GLN A 136 11.80 -3.64 14.41
CA GLN A 136 10.62 -2.84 14.73
C GLN A 136 10.76 -1.45 14.10
N VAL A 137 9.70 -0.97 13.45
CA VAL A 137 9.63 0.33 12.81
C VAL A 137 8.51 1.13 13.46
N LEU A 138 8.84 2.27 14.04
CA LEU A 138 7.92 3.11 14.80
C LEU A 138 7.01 3.94 13.89
N PHE A 139 5.69 3.86 14.11
CA PHE A 139 4.67 4.74 13.56
C PHE A 139 3.92 5.42 14.70
N ASP A 140 4.31 6.64 15.04
CA ASP A 140 3.84 7.35 16.23
C ASP A 140 2.78 8.41 15.92
N GLN A 141 1.90 8.62 16.89
CA GLN A 141 0.84 9.62 16.92
C GLN A 141 1.10 10.58 18.08
N LYS A 142 1.27 11.86 17.78
CA LYS A 142 1.53 12.88 18.79
C LYS A 142 0.96 14.23 18.33
N GLN A 143 0.42 15.01 19.29
CA GLN A 143 -0.27 16.28 19.01
C GLN A 143 -1.44 16.11 18.04
N CYS A 144 -2.08 14.94 18.11
CA CYS A 144 -3.20 14.54 17.26
C CYS A 144 -2.90 14.63 15.75
N VAL A 145 -1.68 14.26 15.38
CA VAL A 145 -1.22 14.01 14.02
C VAL A 145 -0.42 12.70 13.99
N PHE A 146 -0.38 12.06 12.84
CA PHE A 146 0.60 11.02 12.57
C PHE A 146 1.94 11.68 12.27
N LEU A 147 3.02 11.36 13.00
CA LEU A 147 4.31 12.02 12.84
C LEU A 147 4.94 11.76 11.47
N SER A 148 4.67 10.61 10.88
CA SER A 148 5.08 10.29 9.51
C SER A 148 3.90 10.46 8.59
N HIS A 149 3.87 11.55 7.82
CA HIS A 149 2.75 11.86 6.92
C HIS A 149 2.66 10.87 5.75
N VAL A 150 3.80 10.53 5.14
CA VAL A 150 3.94 9.40 4.20
C VAL A 150 4.94 8.41 4.79
N PHE A 151 4.50 7.20 5.09
CA PHE A 151 5.26 6.20 5.81
C PHE A 151 5.62 5.02 4.91
N PRO A 152 6.86 4.97 4.38
CA PRO A 152 7.37 3.80 3.68
C PRO A 152 7.67 2.69 4.68
N PHE A 153 7.42 1.45 4.29
CA PHE A 153 7.61 0.29 5.16
C PHE A 153 8.09 -0.91 4.37
N VAL A 154 9.15 -1.57 4.81
CA VAL A 154 9.65 -2.80 4.18
C VAL A 154 8.99 -4.01 4.85
N LEU A 155 8.30 -4.82 4.05
CA LEU A 155 7.65 -6.05 4.51
C LEU A 155 8.68 -7.00 5.12
N GLY A 156 8.29 -7.74 6.15
CA GLY A 156 9.22 -8.55 6.95
C GLY A 156 9.54 -7.91 8.30
N ASN A 157 9.50 -6.58 8.40
CA ASN A 157 9.57 -5.85 9.67
C ASN A 157 8.24 -5.90 10.45
N THR A 158 8.26 -5.44 11.68
CA THR A 158 7.07 -5.21 12.51
C THR A 158 6.87 -3.71 12.68
N MET A 159 5.65 -3.23 12.43
CA MET A 159 5.24 -1.84 12.63
C MET A 159 4.74 -1.68 14.06
N ASP A 160 5.41 -0.83 14.84
CA ASP A 160 4.98 -0.46 16.17
C ASP A 160 4.13 0.81 16.09
N ILE A 161 2.81 0.64 16.19
CA ILE A 161 1.84 1.73 16.16
C ILE A 161 1.70 2.28 17.58
N LYS A 162 2.26 3.47 17.80
CA LYS A 162 2.34 4.10 19.12
C LYS A 162 1.41 5.30 19.22
N ASN A 163 0.88 5.50 20.41
CA ASN A 163 0.17 6.72 20.80
C ASN A 163 0.96 7.44 21.89
N SER A 164 1.62 8.52 21.53
CA SER A 164 2.38 9.38 22.46
C SER A 164 1.58 10.59 22.98
N ASP A 165 0.27 10.63 22.72
CA ASP A 165 -0.61 11.69 23.22
C ASP A 165 -1.30 11.32 24.54
N PRO A 166 -1.77 12.30 25.31
CA PRO A 166 -2.57 12.10 26.52
C PRO A 166 -4.06 11.80 26.23
N VAL A 167 -4.43 11.56 24.99
CA VAL A 167 -5.77 11.18 24.52
C VAL A 167 -5.71 9.95 23.64
N GLY A 168 -6.79 9.17 23.58
CA GLY A 168 -6.85 7.96 22.76
C GLY A 168 -6.93 8.29 21.27
N HIS A 169 -6.26 7.49 20.44
CA HIS A 169 -6.35 7.57 18.99
C HIS A 169 -6.83 6.25 18.39
N ASN A 170 -7.31 6.31 17.16
CA ASN A 170 -7.57 5.14 16.35
C ASN A 170 -6.59 5.16 15.17
N THR A 171 -6.08 4.00 14.79
CA THR A 171 -5.34 3.83 13.54
C THR A 171 -6.15 2.92 12.65
N ASN A 172 -6.65 3.45 11.54
CA ASN A 172 -7.37 2.72 10.50
C ASN A 172 -6.56 2.78 9.20
N ILE A 173 -5.94 1.65 8.83
CA ILE A 173 -5.21 1.48 7.57
C ILE A 173 -6.16 0.88 6.55
N GLU A 174 -6.39 1.60 5.44
CA GLU A 174 -7.22 1.17 4.32
C GLU A 174 -6.33 0.57 3.23
N GLY A 175 -6.60 -0.68 2.82
CA GLY A 175 -5.79 -1.34 1.80
C GLY A 175 -5.76 -2.86 1.97
N LYS A 176 -4.78 -3.51 1.33
CA LYS A 176 -4.62 -4.98 1.41
C LYS A 176 -4.18 -5.46 2.79
N ASN A 177 -3.56 -4.58 3.58
CA ASN A 177 -3.14 -4.83 4.95
C ASN A 177 -4.07 -4.08 5.91
N SER A 178 -5.31 -4.52 6.00
CA SER A 178 -6.32 -3.86 6.84
C SER A 178 -5.96 -3.95 8.32
N PHE A 179 -5.96 -2.79 8.99
CA PHE A 179 -5.80 -2.66 10.44
C PHE A 179 -6.75 -1.56 10.92
N ASN A 180 -7.50 -1.81 11.96
CA ASN A 180 -8.42 -0.81 12.52
C ASN A 180 -8.57 -1.05 14.03
N GLN A 181 -7.74 -0.35 14.83
CA GLN A 181 -7.75 -0.48 16.27
C GLN A 181 -7.59 0.87 16.96
N THR A 182 -8.18 0.98 18.15
CA THR A 182 -7.91 2.10 19.06
C THR A 182 -6.60 1.85 19.79
N ILE A 183 -5.72 2.85 19.80
CA ILE A 183 -4.45 2.84 20.50
C ILE A 183 -4.65 3.67 21.78
N PRO A 184 -4.69 3.05 22.97
CA PRO A 184 -4.84 3.77 24.24
C PRO A 184 -3.67 4.75 24.48
N VAL A 185 -3.87 5.66 25.43
CA VAL A 185 -2.84 6.64 25.85
C VAL A 185 -1.56 5.94 26.26
N GLY A 186 -0.44 6.32 25.65
CA GLY A 186 0.89 5.80 25.94
C GLY A 186 1.19 4.39 25.45
N GLU A 187 0.22 3.71 24.85
CA GLU A 187 0.35 2.32 24.41
C GLU A 187 0.96 2.21 23.01
N THR A 188 1.47 1.00 22.73
CA THR A 188 2.01 0.60 21.43
C THR A 188 1.38 -0.73 21.04
N ILE A 189 0.90 -0.83 19.80
CA ILE A 189 0.36 -2.06 19.23
C ILE A 189 1.22 -2.49 18.05
N ALA A 190 1.74 -3.71 18.12
CA ALA A 190 2.53 -4.29 17.04
C ALA A 190 1.61 -4.78 15.90
N PHE A 191 1.95 -4.42 14.67
CA PHE A 191 1.27 -4.85 13.46
C PHE A 191 2.28 -5.35 12.43
N LYS A 192 1.99 -6.49 11.79
CA LYS A 192 2.88 -7.10 10.79
C LYS A 192 2.20 -7.16 9.43
N PRO A 193 2.36 -6.12 8.58
CA PRO A 193 1.85 -6.13 7.21
C PRO A 193 2.47 -7.26 6.40
N GLN A 194 1.67 -7.85 5.47
CA GLN A 194 2.09 -9.03 4.69
C GLN A 194 2.03 -8.80 3.18
N LYS A 195 1.44 -7.70 2.73
CA LYS A 195 1.15 -7.49 1.30
C LYS A 195 1.66 -6.14 0.84
N GLU A 196 2.29 -6.13 -0.30
CA GLU A 196 2.71 -4.92 -0.98
C GLU A 196 1.51 -4.11 -1.50
N GLU A 197 1.60 -2.78 -1.41
CA GLU A 197 0.66 -1.87 -2.03
C GLU A 197 1.24 -1.25 -3.31
N ALA A 198 0.39 -1.04 -4.31
CA ALA A 198 0.82 -0.47 -5.58
C ALA A 198 1.10 1.04 -5.50
N VAL A 199 0.46 1.71 -4.56
CA VAL A 199 0.59 3.15 -4.22
C VAL A 199 0.29 3.31 -2.73
N PRO A 200 0.68 4.44 -2.10
CA PRO A 200 0.34 4.71 -0.71
C PRO A 200 -1.17 4.63 -0.44
N VAL A 201 -1.55 3.97 0.64
CA VAL A 201 -2.95 3.85 1.12
C VAL A 201 -3.19 4.72 2.33
N SER A 202 -4.42 5.20 2.50
CA SER A 202 -4.73 6.12 3.59
C SER A 202 -4.70 5.44 4.96
N VAL A 203 -4.22 6.21 5.94
CA VAL A 203 -4.27 5.90 7.37
C VAL A 203 -5.03 7.03 8.06
N ARG A 204 -6.11 6.70 8.75
CA ARG A 204 -7.01 7.68 9.37
C ARG A 204 -7.25 7.40 10.84
N CYS A 205 -7.58 8.45 11.58
CA CYS A 205 -8.10 8.31 12.93
C CYS A 205 -9.63 8.61 12.93
N SER A 206 -10.45 7.63 13.32
CA SER A 206 -11.91 7.83 13.41
C SER A 206 -12.32 8.70 14.62
N ILE A 207 -11.43 8.89 15.60
CA ILE A 207 -11.66 9.74 16.78
C ILE A 207 -11.38 11.21 16.45
N HIS A 208 -10.31 11.47 15.68
CA HIS A 208 -9.86 12.80 15.25
C HIS A 208 -9.81 12.85 13.73
N PRO A 209 -10.92 13.24 13.06
CA PRO A 209 -11.09 13.08 11.61
C PRO A 209 -10.09 13.85 10.74
N TRP A 210 -9.39 14.83 11.30
CA TRP A 210 -8.33 15.57 10.60
C TRP A 210 -7.02 14.80 10.52
N MET A 211 -6.81 13.76 11.35
CA MET A 211 -5.59 12.95 11.32
C MET A 211 -5.58 12.05 10.09
N LEU A 212 -4.67 12.33 9.19
CA LEU A 212 -4.47 11.61 7.94
C LEU A 212 -2.97 11.40 7.72
N ALA A 213 -2.62 10.19 7.31
CA ALA A 213 -1.30 9.83 6.80
C ALA A 213 -1.46 8.80 5.67
N TYR A 214 -0.33 8.42 5.07
CA TYR A 214 -0.30 7.45 3.99
C TYR A 214 0.75 6.37 4.26
N PHE A 215 0.36 5.12 4.08
CA PHE A 215 1.18 3.94 4.33
C PHE A 215 1.56 3.27 3.02
N LEU A 216 2.86 3.03 2.80
CA LEU A 216 3.40 2.42 1.60
C LEU A 216 4.25 1.19 1.95
N PRO A 217 3.64 0.00 2.13
CA PRO A 217 4.38 -1.25 2.34
C PRO A 217 4.93 -1.75 1.01
N ARG A 218 6.24 -2.06 0.99
CA ARG A 218 6.98 -2.57 -0.16
C ARG A 218 7.75 -3.83 0.22
N GLU A 219 8.06 -4.67 -0.76
CA GLU A 219 8.87 -5.88 -0.57
C GLU A 219 10.34 -5.56 -0.30
N ASN A 220 10.79 -4.36 -0.68
CA ASN A 220 12.17 -3.90 -0.50
C ASN A 220 12.22 -2.40 -0.21
N GLY A 221 13.39 -1.91 0.21
CA GLY A 221 13.64 -0.54 0.64
C GLY A 221 13.91 0.46 -0.49
N TYR A 222 13.71 0.12 -1.76
CA TYR A 222 13.91 1.08 -2.86
C TYR A 222 12.76 2.09 -2.94
N VAL A 223 12.63 2.85 -1.88
CA VAL A 223 11.64 3.91 -1.67
C VAL A 223 12.32 5.12 -1.06
N ALA A 224 12.02 6.30 -1.56
CA ALA A 224 12.35 7.55 -0.92
C ALA A 224 11.09 8.42 -0.76
N ILE A 225 11.02 9.15 0.33
CA ILE A 225 10.05 10.22 0.56
C ILE A 225 10.84 11.52 0.61
N THR A 226 10.43 12.53 -0.18
CA THR A 226 11.15 13.79 -0.21
C THR A 226 11.10 14.50 1.13
N SER A 227 12.23 15.08 1.51
CA SER A 227 12.39 15.97 2.66
C SER A 227 11.70 17.31 2.41
N GLU A 228 11.70 18.20 3.40
CA GLU A 228 11.10 19.54 3.30
C GLU A 228 11.70 20.39 2.16
N ASP A 229 12.99 20.24 1.89
CA ASP A 229 13.69 20.91 0.77
C ASP A 229 13.45 20.25 -0.59
N GLY A 230 12.60 19.22 -0.66
CA GLY A 230 12.26 18.47 -1.86
C GLY A 230 13.28 17.41 -2.25
N SER A 231 14.35 17.22 -1.50
CA SER A 231 15.42 16.26 -1.82
C SER A 231 15.01 14.81 -1.54
N PHE A 232 15.56 13.88 -2.34
CA PHE A 232 15.43 12.45 -2.15
C PHE A 232 16.68 11.70 -2.62
N GLU A 233 16.89 10.50 -2.09
CA GLU A 233 17.91 9.57 -2.54
C GLU A 233 17.44 8.13 -2.40
N ILE A 234 17.72 7.30 -3.43
CA ILE A 234 17.57 5.85 -3.41
C ILE A 234 18.92 5.25 -3.80
N ALA A 235 19.63 4.70 -2.82
CA ALA A 235 20.94 4.11 -3.01
C ALA A 235 20.85 2.61 -3.38
N ASN A 236 21.97 2.09 -3.89
CA ASN A 236 22.17 0.68 -4.16
C ASN A 236 21.10 0.03 -5.08
N LEU A 237 20.59 0.81 -6.04
CA LEU A 237 19.69 0.33 -7.09
C LEU A 237 20.43 -0.65 -8.01
N PRO A 238 19.78 -1.71 -8.51
CA PRO A 238 20.39 -2.61 -9.48
C PRO A 238 20.84 -1.86 -10.74
N ALA A 239 22.16 -1.89 -11.03
CA ALA A 239 22.70 -1.37 -12.27
C ALA A 239 22.48 -2.33 -13.45
N GLY A 240 22.47 -1.83 -14.67
CA GLY A 240 22.40 -2.61 -15.90
C GLY A 240 21.02 -3.12 -16.30
N GLU A 241 19.96 -2.82 -15.55
CA GLU A 241 18.59 -3.18 -15.90
C GLU A 241 17.66 -1.97 -16.01
N ASP A 242 16.52 -2.15 -16.70
CA ASP A 242 15.49 -1.12 -16.82
C ASP A 242 14.68 -1.03 -15.54
N LEU A 243 14.87 0.02 -14.75
CA LEU A 243 14.13 0.29 -13.53
C LEU A 243 12.91 1.15 -13.82
N GLU A 244 11.70 0.67 -13.49
CA GLU A 244 10.47 1.46 -13.58
C GLU A 244 10.14 2.05 -12.21
N PHE A 245 10.15 3.39 -12.14
CA PHE A 245 9.78 4.15 -10.95
C PHE A 245 8.32 4.57 -10.99
N GLN A 246 7.69 4.65 -9.83
CA GLN A 246 6.41 5.30 -9.59
C GLN A 246 6.67 6.54 -8.74
N VAL A 247 6.02 7.65 -9.10
CA VAL A 247 6.02 8.88 -8.31
C VAL A 247 4.59 9.21 -7.90
N TRP A 248 4.42 9.53 -6.63
CA TRP A 248 3.13 9.74 -6.00
C TRP A 248 3.19 10.91 -5.02
N HIS A 249 2.10 11.67 -4.94
CA HIS A 249 1.90 12.69 -3.90
C HIS A 249 0.40 12.81 -3.62
N GLU A 250 0.01 13.02 -2.36
CA GLU A 250 -1.40 13.01 -1.98
C GLU A 250 -2.27 14.08 -2.68
N SER A 251 -1.68 15.21 -3.05
CA SER A 251 -2.35 16.29 -3.78
C SER A 251 -2.22 16.19 -5.28
N ALA A 252 -1.50 15.20 -5.81
CA ALA A 252 -1.34 15.07 -7.25
C ALA A 252 -2.68 14.85 -7.95
N ALA A 253 -2.91 15.58 -9.04
CA ALA A 253 -4.14 15.54 -9.81
C ALA A 253 -4.30 14.27 -10.67
N GLY A 254 -3.24 13.48 -10.83
CA GLY A 254 -3.24 12.26 -11.63
C GLY A 254 -4.03 11.11 -11.01
N PRO A 255 -4.35 10.07 -11.81
CA PRO A 255 -5.07 8.89 -11.33
C PRO A 255 -4.36 8.23 -10.14
N GLY A 256 -5.11 7.95 -9.06
CA GLY A 256 -4.55 7.37 -7.84
C GLY A 256 -3.50 8.24 -7.16
N LYS A 257 -3.58 9.57 -7.33
CA LYS A 257 -2.62 10.55 -6.80
C LYS A 257 -1.20 10.36 -7.37
N SER A 258 -1.11 9.83 -8.59
CA SER A 258 0.16 9.73 -9.33
C SER A 258 0.61 11.11 -9.79
N LEU A 259 1.85 11.47 -9.54
CA LEU A 259 2.40 12.75 -9.99
C LEU A 259 2.71 12.68 -11.48
N ILE A 260 2.00 13.47 -12.29
CA ILE A 260 2.17 13.53 -13.74
C ILE A 260 2.94 14.79 -14.11
N LEU A 261 4.05 14.61 -14.82
CA LEU A 261 4.88 15.70 -15.29
C LEU A 261 4.99 15.66 -16.82
N ASP A 262 5.11 16.85 -17.44
CA ASP A 262 5.30 17.03 -18.87
C ASP A 262 6.46 18.00 -19.20
N SER A 263 7.29 18.32 -18.18
CA SER A 263 8.51 19.12 -18.36
C SER A 263 9.46 18.47 -19.38
N PRO A 264 10.45 19.22 -19.92
CA PRO A 264 11.45 18.65 -20.84
C PRO A 264 12.13 17.41 -20.25
N GLU A 265 12.55 17.45 -18.99
CA GLU A 265 13.22 16.37 -18.28
C GLU A 265 12.28 15.15 -18.14
N ALA A 266 11.01 15.38 -17.81
CA ALA A 266 10.01 14.33 -17.74
C ALA A 266 9.77 13.66 -19.11
N LYS A 267 9.79 14.43 -20.20
CA LYS A 267 9.67 13.90 -21.58
C LYS A 267 10.87 13.03 -21.96
N GLU A 268 12.08 13.42 -21.61
CA GLU A 268 13.30 12.61 -21.82
C GLU A 268 13.18 11.25 -21.11
N LEU A 269 12.62 11.23 -19.90
CA LEU A 269 12.35 10.03 -19.10
C LEU A 269 11.12 9.25 -19.57
N LYS A 270 10.42 9.71 -20.61
CA LYS A 270 9.15 9.13 -21.08
C LYS A 270 8.12 8.99 -19.97
N TRP A 271 8.00 10.05 -19.16
CA TRP A 271 7.07 10.08 -18.02
C TRP A 271 5.63 9.80 -18.46
N SER A 272 5.02 8.81 -17.84
CA SER A 272 3.71 8.33 -18.26
C SER A 272 2.56 9.05 -17.54
N LYS A 273 1.35 8.95 -18.09
CA LYS A 273 0.10 9.42 -17.45
C LYS A 273 -0.27 8.65 -16.16
N LYS A 274 0.57 7.68 -15.76
CA LYS A 274 0.44 6.96 -14.48
C LYS A 274 1.50 7.40 -13.47
N GLY A 275 2.21 8.52 -13.71
CA GLY A 275 3.27 9.01 -12.83
C GLY A 275 4.48 8.07 -12.78
N ARG A 276 4.85 7.47 -13.91
CA ARG A 276 5.95 6.50 -14.00
C ARG A 276 6.96 6.92 -15.04
N PHE A 277 8.21 6.60 -14.75
CA PHE A 277 9.32 6.74 -15.68
C PHE A 277 10.24 5.53 -15.61
N LYS A 278 11.12 5.38 -16.60
CA LYS A 278 12.11 4.31 -16.68
C LYS A 278 13.50 4.88 -16.85
N ILE A 279 14.45 4.33 -16.10
CA ILE A 279 15.89 4.59 -16.31
C ILE A 279 16.65 3.27 -16.25
N LYS A 280 17.74 3.23 -16.96
CA LYS A 280 18.80 2.23 -16.82
C LYS A 280 20.03 2.97 -16.33
N LEU A 281 20.61 2.48 -15.23
CA LEU A 281 21.78 3.07 -14.59
C LEU A 281 22.99 2.18 -14.87
N ASP A 282 24.14 2.82 -15.10
CA ASP A 282 25.41 2.12 -15.15
C ASP A 282 25.93 1.80 -13.74
N GLU A 283 26.86 0.85 -13.63
CA GLU A 283 27.51 0.51 -12.36
C GLU A 283 28.22 1.75 -11.79
N ASP A 284 28.07 1.98 -10.48
CA ASP A 284 28.59 3.13 -9.73
C ASP A 284 28.02 4.50 -10.18
N GLU A 285 27.06 4.53 -11.08
CA GLU A 285 26.40 5.79 -11.49
C GLU A 285 25.61 6.40 -10.33
N VAL A 286 25.81 7.69 -10.09
CA VAL A 286 24.93 8.52 -9.24
C VAL A 286 24.14 9.44 -10.15
N LYS A 287 22.93 9.04 -10.51
CA LYS A 287 22.03 9.81 -11.35
C LYS A 287 21.37 10.92 -10.59
N GLU A 288 21.47 12.14 -11.08
CA GLU A 288 20.72 13.28 -10.56
C GLU A 288 19.45 13.51 -11.38
N LEU A 289 18.34 13.73 -10.68
CA LEU A 289 17.02 13.98 -11.24
C LEU A 289 16.36 15.16 -10.51
N ASN A 290 16.57 16.36 -11.04
CA ASN A 290 15.99 17.58 -10.50
C ASN A 290 14.78 17.98 -11.34
N LEU A 291 13.60 18.01 -10.75
CA LEU A 291 12.32 18.17 -11.43
C LEU A 291 11.58 19.41 -10.96
N ASN A 292 11.23 20.28 -11.91
CA ASN A 292 10.27 21.35 -11.67
C ASN A 292 8.85 20.81 -11.83
N VAL A 293 8.04 21.00 -10.79
CA VAL A 293 6.67 20.51 -10.73
C VAL A 293 5.70 21.67 -10.84
N PRO A 294 4.99 21.82 -11.96
CA PRO A 294 4.06 22.92 -12.15
C PRO A 294 2.85 22.79 -11.21
N SER A 295 2.28 23.92 -10.79
CA SER A 295 1.08 23.96 -9.94
C SER A 295 -0.08 23.13 -10.50
N SER A 296 -0.20 23.07 -11.84
CA SER A 296 -1.21 22.24 -12.53
C SER A 296 -1.08 20.74 -12.25
N ALA A 297 0.10 20.24 -11.85
CA ALA A 297 0.29 18.84 -11.43
C ALA A 297 -0.50 18.52 -10.14
N PHE A 298 -0.89 19.55 -9.40
CA PHE A 298 -1.71 19.47 -8.17
C PHE A 298 -3.12 20.00 -8.37
N GLY A 299 -3.52 20.39 -9.60
CA GLY A 299 -4.83 20.94 -9.90
C GLY A 299 -5.03 22.39 -9.42
N LEU A 300 -3.93 23.13 -9.24
CA LEU A 300 -3.91 24.54 -8.84
C LEU A 300 -3.81 25.45 -10.06
#